data_4b33a7c4f1dd5155e41540be1ac6704c
#
_entry.id   4b33a7c4f1dd5155e41540be1ac6704c
#
_cell.length_a   1.000
_cell.length_b   1.000
_cell.length_c   1.000
_cell.angle_alpha   90.00
_cell.angle_beta   90.00
_cell.angle_gamma   90.00
#
_symmetry.space_group_name_H-M   'P 1'
#
loop_
_entity.id
_entity.type
_entity.pdbx_description
1 polymer ?
#
loop_
_entity_poly.entity_id
_entity_poly.type
_entity_poly.pdbx_seq_one_letter_code
_entity_poly.pdbx_strand_id
1 'polypeptide(L)'
;MKKSRYSDQQIVRILREADQMPVTQVAKKNGVSEATIYTWRKRFGEMGVNDVRHLKQLEQENGRLKKLLAERDLEIEVMKEVSRKKW
;
A
#
# COMPACT_ATOMS: atom_id res chain seq x y z
N MET A 1 16.00 -3.52 13.96
CA MET A 1 15.72 -3.63 12.60
C MET A 1 15.38 -2.34 11.90
N LYS A 2 15.88 -2.25 10.75
CA LYS A 2 15.77 -1.03 10.07
C LYS A 2 14.57 -1.00 9.20
N LYS A 3 13.76 -0.01 9.35
CA LYS A 3 12.65 0.11 8.48
C LYS A 3 13.03 0.82 7.23
N SER A 4 12.26 0.62 6.20
CA SER A 4 12.47 1.35 4.98
C SER A 4 12.28 2.83 5.25
N ARG A 5 13.19 3.64 4.78
CA ARG A 5 13.10 5.07 4.93
C ARG A 5 12.32 5.73 3.83
N TYR A 6 11.90 4.96 2.85
CA TYR A 6 11.28 5.49 1.65
C TYR A 6 9.83 5.07 1.58
N SER A 7 8.98 6.03 1.29
CA SER A 7 7.59 5.72 1.01
C SER A 7 7.48 5.05 -0.34
N ASP A 8 6.35 4.41 -0.59
CA ASP A 8 6.13 3.76 -1.87
C ASP A 8 6.24 4.75 -3.02
N GLN A 9 5.74 5.96 -2.80
CA GLN A 9 5.83 6.98 -3.83
C GLN A 9 7.27 7.37 -4.12
N GLN A 10 8.07 7.47 -3.07
CA GLN A 10 9.48 7.77 -3.25
C GLN A 10 10.19 6.65 -4.00
N ILE A 11 9.86 5.42 -3.67
CA ILE A 11 10.46 4.27 -4.32
C ILE A 11 10.15 4.28 -5.82
N VAL A 12 8.90 4.54 -6.17
CA VAL A 12 8.54 4.57 -7.58
C VAL A 12 9.24 5.71 -8.29
N ARG A 13 9.42 6.83 -7.62
CA ARG A 13 10.14 7.95 -8.19
C ARG A 13 11.59 7.58 -8.49
N ILE A 14 12.22 6.88 -7.55
CA ILE A 14 13.59 6.43 -7.75
C ILE A 14 13.66 5.44 -8.91
N LEU A 15 12.67 4.56 -9.01
CA LEU A 15 12.62 3.61 -10.12
C LEU A 15 12.50 4.31 -11.46
N ARG A 16 11.74 5.42 -11.51
CA ARG A 16 11.64 6.16 -12.75
C ARG A 16 12.98 6.79 -13.13
N GLU A 17 13.75 7.20 -12.13
CA GLU A 17 15.09 7.71 -12.39
C GLU A 17 15.97 6.63 -13.03
N ALA A 18 15.76 5.39 -12.56
CA ALA A 18 16.56 4.28 -13.08
C ALA A 18 16.24 3.97 -14.53
N ASP A 19 15.14 4.48 -15.05
CA ASP A 19 14.84 4.34 -16.47
C ASP A 19 15.71 5.24 -17.32
N GLN A 20 16.25 6.28 -16.73
CA GLN A 20 17.05 7.26 -17.49
C GLN A 20 18.51 7.30 -17.11
N MET A 21 18.86 6.70 -16.00
CA MET A 21 20.23 6.66 -15.53
C MET A 21 20.58 5.24 -15.14
N PRO A 22 21.89 4.90 -15.18
CA PRO A 22 22.31 3.57 -14.75
C PRO A 22 21.91 3.33 -13.31
N VAL A 23 21.54 2.09 -13.01
CA VAL A 23 21.14 1.70 -11.67
C VAL A 23 22.23 2.05 -10.66
N THR A 24 23.47 1.88 -11.04
CA THR A 24 24.60 2.21 -10.17
C THR A 24 24.54 3.66 -9.70
N GLN A 25 24.28 4.55 -10.63
CA GLN A 25 24.21 5.97 -10.29
C GLN A 25 23.01 6.30 -9.44
N VAL A 26 21.88 5.71 -9.76
CA VAL A 26 20.65 5.94 -9.00
C VAL A 26 20.81 5.45 -7.58
N ALA A 27 21.43 4.29 -7.42
CA ALA A 27 21.65 3.73 -6.09
C ALA A 27 22.54 4.65 -5.27
N LYS A 28 23.62 5.13 -5.88
CA LYS A 28 24.55 6.00 -5.19
C LYS A 28 23.89 7.32 -4.81
N LYS A 29 23.17 7.89 -5.75
CA LYS A 29 22.51 9.16 -5.53
C LYS A 29 21.50 9.09 -4.37
N ASN A 30 20.82 7.98 -4.25
CA ASN A 30 19.78 7.84 -3.24
C ASN A 30 20.23 7.10 -2.00
N GLY A 31 21.48 6.72 -1.92
CA GLY A 31 22.03 6.08 -0.73
C GLY A 31 21.49 4.69 -0.47
N VAL A 32 21.21 3.95 -1.52
CA VAL A 32 20.74 2.58 -1.39
C VAL A 32 21.62 1.67 -2.22
N SER A 33 21.49 0.37 -2.00
CA SER A 33 22.24 -0.58 -2.79
C SER A 33 21.54 -0.87 -4.09
N GLU A 34 22.30 -1.37 -5.06
CA GLU A 34 21.70 -1.77 -6.31
C GLU A 34 20.71 -2.90 -6.11
N ALA A 35 21.03 -3.80 -5.18
CA ALA A 35 20.11 -4.90 -4.88
C ALA A 35 18.76 -4.38 -4.40
N THR A 36 18.78 -3.29 -3.63
CA THR A 36 17.55 -2.69 -3.17
C THR A 36 16.70 -2.21 -4.33
N ILE A 37 17.35 -1.59 -5.31
CA ILE A 37 16.63 -1.08 -6.48
C ILE A 37 16.02 -2.22 -7.27
N TYR A 38 16.73 -3.34 -7.39
CA TYR A 38 16.18 -4.48 -8.10
C TYR A 38 15.00 -5.10 -7.34
N THR A 39 15.08 -5.11 -6.02
CA THR A 39 13.98 -5.59 -5.21
C THR A 39 12.76 -4.69 -5.38
N TRP A 40 12.98 -3.39 -5.37
CA TRP A 40 11.89 -2.44 -5.58
C TRP A 40 11.28 -2.59 -6.96
N ARG A 41 12.10 -2.86 -7.95
CA ARG A 41 11.62 -3.03 -9.31
C ARG A 41 10.68 -4.23 -9.41
N LYS A 42 10.98 -5.26 -8.66
CA LYS A 42 10.09 -6.43 -8.62
C LYS A 42 8.75 -6.09 -8.02
N ARG A 43 8.76 -5.28 -6.97
CA ARG A 43 7.53 -4.96 -6.27
C ARG A 43 6.66 -3.97 -7.02
N PHE A 44 7.28 -2.96 -7.59
CA PHE A 44 6.51 -1.87 -8.17
C PHE A 44 6.52 -1.84 -9.68
N GLY A 45 7.46 -2.54 -10.27
CA GLY A 45 7.46 -2.71 -11.70
C GLY A 45 7.31 -1.43 -12.46
N GLU A 46 6.25 -1.33 -13.20
CA GLU A 46 6.02 -0.18 -14.06
C GLU A 46 5.06 0.82 -13.47
N MET A 47 4.80 0.74 -12.20
CA MET A 47 3.88 1.65 -11.56
C MET A 47 4.44 3.06 -11.54
N GLY A 48 3.57 4.02 -11.70
CA GLY A 48 3.92 5.41 -11.51
C GLY A 48 3.52 5.87 -10.13
N VAL A 49 3.91 7.11 -9.80
CA VAL A 49 3.58 7.67 -8.51
C VAL A 49 2.06 7.76 -8.32
N ASN A 50 1.35 8.12 -9.37
CA ASN A 50 -0.10 8.22 -9.29
C ASN A 50 -0.75 6.87 -9.06
N ASP A 51 -0.18 5.83 -9.65
CA ASP A 51 -0.70 4.48 -9.45
C ASP A 51 -0.56 4.04 -8.01
N VAL A 52 0.57 4.37 -7.39
CA VAL A 52 0.80 4.03 -5.99
C VAL A 52 -0.19 4.78 -5.11
N ARG A 53 -0.40 6.05 -5.42
CA ARG A 53 -1.34 6.86 -4.65
C ARG A 53 -2.75 6.30 -4.76
N HIS A 54 -3.12 5.92 -5.98
CA HIS A 54 -4.44 5.35 -6.22
C HIS A 54 -4.62 4.03 -5.47
N LEU A 55 -3.59 3.19 -5.51
CA LEU A 55 -3.64 1.93 -4.81
C LEU A 55 -3.83 2.13 -3.31
N LYS A 56 -3.12 3.09 -2.74
CA LYS A 56 -3.26 3.37 -1.32
C LYS A 56 -4.67 3.83 -0.98
N GLN A 57 -5.25 4.66 -1.83
CA GLN A 57 -6.62 5.09 -1.62
C GLN A 57 -7.58 3.91 -1.64
N LEU A 58 -7.38 3.02 -2.59
CA LEU A 58 -8.24 1.85 -2.70
C LEU A 58 -8.10 0.94 -1.49
N GLU A 59 -6.90 0.79 -0.99
CA GLU A 59 -6.67 -0.02 0.20
C GLU A 59 -7.36 0.59 1.42
N GLN A 60 -7.27 1.90 1.56
CA GLN A 60 -7.93 2.57 2.67
C GLN A 60 -9.44 2.44 2.57
N GLU A 61 -9.99 2.64 1.40
CA GLU A 61 -11.42 2.50 1.20
C GLU A 61 -11.88 1.09 1.47
N ASN A 62 -11.10 0.12 1.00
CA ASN A 62 -11.42 -1.26 1.20
C ASN A 62 -11.47 -1.59 2.70
N GLY A 63 -10.48 -1.11 3.44
CA GLY A 63 -10.46 -1.32 4.89
C GLY A 63 -11.64 -0.67 5.59
N ARG A 64 -11.98 0.54 5.18
CA ARG A 64 -13.11 1.24 5.77
C ARG A 64 -14.42 0.53 5.48
N LEU A 65 -14.59 0.08 4.25
CA LEU A 65 -15.80 -0.63 3.87
C LEU A 65 -15.94 -1.95 4.61
N LYS A 66 -14.83 -2.65 4.77
CA LYS A 66 -14.85 -3.90 5.52
C LYS A 66 -15.25 -3.67 6.96
N LYS A 67 -14.76 -2.60 7.55
CA LYS A 67 -15.11 -2.28 8.92
C LYS A 67 -16.60 -1.95 9.04
N LEU A 68 -17.10 -1.14 8.12
CA LEU A 68 -18.51 -0.78 8.14
C LEU A 68 -19.39 -2.00 7.96
N LEU A 69 -18.97 -2.91 7.10
CA LEU A 69 -19.73 -4.11 6.86
C LEU A 69 -19.77 -4.98 8.11
N ALA A 70 -18.64 -5.11 8.78
CA ALA A 70 -18.58 -5.90 10.01
C ALA A 70 -19.45 -5.29 11.10
N GLU A 71 -19.45 -3.98 11.20
CA GLU A 71 -20.29 -3.30 12.18
C GLU A 71 -21.78 -3.51 11.89
N ARG A 72 -22.12 -3.48 10.61
CA ARG A 72 -23.49 -3.69 10.21
C ARG A 72 -23.94 -5.13 10.53
N ASP A 73 -23.06 -6.09 10.27
CA ASP A 73 -23.36 -7.47 10.59
C ASP A 73 -23.58 -7.65 12.07
N LEU A 74 -22.76 -7.02 12.88
CA LEU A 74 -22.88 -7.10 14.31
C LEU A 74 -24.20 -6.50 14.77
N GLU A 75 -24.59 -5.38 14.23
CA GLU A 75 -25.86 -4.75 14.54
C GLU A 75 -27.02 -5.68 14.24
N ILE A 76 -26.96 -6.29 13.07
CA ILE A 76 -28.03 -7.20 12.67
C ILE A 76 -28.11 -8.37 13.62
N GLU A 77 -26.98 -8.90 14.03
CA GLU A 77 -26.97 -10.01 14.96
C GLU A 77 -27.57 -9.62 16.30
N VAL A 78 -27.20 -8.46 16.79
CA VAL A 78 -27.74 -7.98 18.05
C VAL A 78 -29.24 -7.78 17.94
N MET A 79 -29.70 -7.23 16.86
CA MET A 79 -31.13 -7.02 16.69
C MET A 79 -31.91 -8.33 16.61
N LYS A 80 -31.32 -9.32 15.96
CA LYS A 80 -31.93 -10.63 15.90
C LYS A 80 -32.05 -11.23 17.29
N GLU A 81 -31.01 -11.05 18.07
CA GLU A 81 -30.98 -11.59 19.41
C GLU A 81 -32.06 -10.95 20.26
N VAL A 82 -32.16 -9.62 20.18
CA VAL A 82 -33.18 -8.90 20.92
C VAL A 82 -34.57 -9.34 20.49
N SER A 83 -34.77 -9.46 19.20
CA SER A 83 -36.08 -9.88 18.68
C SER A 83 -36.43 -11.28 19.14
N ARG A 84 -35.46 -12.14 19.22
CA ARG A 84 -35.71 -13.52 19.64
C ARG A 84 -36.11 -13.61 21.09
N LYS A 85 -35.58 -12.74 21.92
CA LYS A 85 -35.89 -12.73 23.33
C LYS A 85 -37.17 -12.01 23.65
N LYS A 86 -37.71 -11.37 22.66
CA LYS A 86 -38.96 -10.67 22.86
C LYS A 86 -40.08 -11.61 22.58
N TRP A 87 -41.08 -11.61 23.35
CA TRP A 87 -42.20 -12.51 23.09
C TRP A 87 -43.50 -11.79 23.20
#